data_d86bab80dcfcefd6b108ded4a6a524ea
#
_entry.id   d86bab80dcfcefd6b108ded4a6a524ea
#
_cell.length_a   1.000
_cell.length_b   1.000
_cell.length_c   1.000
_cell.angle_alpha   90.00
_cell.angle_beta   90.00
_cell.angle_gamma   90.00
#
_symmetry.space_group_name_H-M   'P 1'
#
loop_
_entity.id
_entity.type
_entity.pdbx_description
1 polymer ?
#
loop_
_entity_poly.entity_id
_entity_poly.type
_entity_poly.pdbx_seq_one_letter_code
_entity_poly.pdbx_strand_id
1 'polypeptide(L)'
;MNSPLINVCDVSKTFVLHNIDGREVTALQNVSFSIAPGEHVALAGSSGAGKSTLLRLLYRTYTLTNGEINFRLSSGDWVDIGKLTDPEVVALRGREIGYVSQFLRAQPRRAVIDLVTRAGVSRGMTRNDAREQAAISLRRLNIAESLWEIHTSVLSGGEKQRVNIAAGLISPPRLLLLDEPVSALDPENRERAIDLISQLSEAGVSVLAVFHDLDAIARLATRIVVMSHGHLIDDGPVHSILPQLEPTDVHP
;
A
#
# COMPACT_ATOMS: atom_id res chain seq x y z
N MET A 1 -23.25 4.96 12.14
CA MET A 1 -22.04 4.25 11.74
C MET A 1 -21.64 4.79 10.38
N ASN A 2 -20.44 5.29 10.20
CA ASN A 2 -19.98 5.75 8.88
C ASN A 2 -19.90 4.55 7.93
N SER A 3 -20.46 4.67 6.73
CA SER A 3 -20.32 3.63 5.70
C SER A 3 -18.84 3.39 5.38
N PRO A 4 -18.38 2.15 5.21
CA PRO A 4 -16.98 1.85 4.94
C PRO A 4 -16.49 2.50 3.63
N LEU A 5 -15.18 2.67 3.48
CA LEU A 5 -14.54 3.09 2.24
C LEU A 5 -14.38 1.89 1.30
N ILE A 6 -14.00 0.75 1.86
CA ILE A 6 -13.85 -0.50 1.14
C ILE A 6 -14.47 -1.64 1.96
N ASN A 7 -15.10 -2.57 1.24
CA ASN A 7 -15.67 -3.78 1.82
C ASN A 7 -15.19 -4.99 1.02
N VAL A 8 -14.48 -5.89 1.68
CA VAL A 8 -13.94 -7.14 1.14
C VAL A 8 -14.85 -8.26 1.61
N CYS A 9 -15.44 -9.01 0.68
CA CYS A 9 -16.44 -10.04 0.97
C CYS A 9 -16.01 -11.38 0.37
N ASP A 10 -15.74 -12.37 1.22
CA ASP A 10 -15.44 -13.77 0.89
C ASP A 10 -14.38 -13.95 -0.21
N VAL A 11 -13.36 -13.07 -0.17
CA VAL A 11 -12.32 -13.01 -1.19
C VAL A 11 -11.41 -14.21 -1.10
N SER A 12 -11.27 -14.91 -2.23
CA SER A 12 -10.36 -16.04 -2.39
C SER A 12 -9.46 -15.86 -3.61
N LYS A 13 -8.22 -16.36 -3.50
CA LYS A 13 -7.25 -16.36 -4.60
C LYS A 13 -6.50 -17.67 -4.66
N THR A 14 -6.64 -18.36 -5.78
CA THR A 14 -5.85 -19.54 -6.16
C THR A 14 -4.98 -19.19 -7.37
N PHE A 15 -3.71 -19.54 -7.33
CA PHE A 15 -2.79 -19.47 -8.45
C PHE A 15 -2.60 -20.85 -9.06
N VAL A 16 -2.64 -20.94 -10.39
CA VAL A 16 -2.31 -22.15 -11.13
C VAL A 16 -0.86 -22.00 -11.63
N LEU A 17 0.02 -22.88 -11.15
CA LEU A 17 1.44 -22.87 -11.52
C LEU A 17 1.64 -23.76 -12.76
N HIS A 18 1.48 -23.19 -13.96
CA HIS A 18 1.62 -23.93 -15.22
C HIS A 18 3.00 -24.57 -15.41
N ASN A 19 4.03 -24.03 -14.76
CA ASN A 19 5.43 -24.54 -14.85
C ASN A 19 5.67 -25.77 -13.97
N ILE A 20 4.73 -26.17 -13.13
CA ILE A 20 4.81 -27.30 -12.21
C ILE A 20 3.50 -28.09 -12.30
N ASP A 21 3.34 -28.79 -13.42
CA ASP A 21 2.19 -29.72 -13.70
C ASP A 21 0.79 -29.15 -13.38
N GLY A 22 0.60 -27.83 -13.50
CA GLY A 22 -0.68 -27.20 -13.20
C GLY A 22 -1.04 -27.18 -11.72
N ARG A 23 -0.06 -27.29 -10.81
CA ARG A 23 -0.30 -27.27 -9.36
C ARG A 23 -1.04 -25.99 -8.93
N GLU A 24 -2.11 -26.16 -8.19
CA GLU A 24 -2.85 -25.08 -7.57
C GLU A 24 -2.27 -24.71 -6.21
N VAL A 25 -2.14 -23.40 -5.97
CA VAL A 25 -1.71 -22.82 -4.69
C VAL A 25 -2.75 -21.80 -4.26
N THR A 26 -3.50 -22.11 -3.22
CA THR A 26 -4.46 -21.18 -2.61
C THR A 26 -3.72 -20.20 -1.71
N ALA A 27 -3.72 -18.93 -2.12
CA ALA A 27 -3.04 -17.85 -1.39
C ALA A 27 -3.97 -17.11 -0.43
N LEU A 28 -5.28 -17.07 -0.72
CA LEU A 28 -6.32 -16.48 0.14
C LEU A 28 -7.58 -17.34 0.07
N GLN A 29 -8.28 -17.47 1.20
CA GLN A 29 -9.50 -18.25 1.32
C GLN A 29 -10.52 -17.54 2.22
N ASN A 30 -11.64 -17.11 1.61
CA ASN A 30 -12.81 -16.51 2.25
C ASN A 30 -12.46 -15.35 3.21
N VAL A 31 -11.60 -14.44 2.75
CA VAL A 31 -11.18 -13.26 3.52
C VAL A 31 -12.28 -12.20 3.44
N SER A 32 -12.77 -11.76 4.61
CA SER A 32 -13.80 -10.72 4.71
C SER A 32 -13.42 -9.70 5.78
N PHE A 33 -13.38 -8.41 5.43
CA PHE A 33 -13.19 -7.27 6.33
C PHE A 33 -13.58 -5.98 5.63
N SER A 34 -13.66 -4.89 6.38
CA SER A 34 -13.90 -3.55 5.81
C SER A 34 -12.90 -2.54 6.35
N ILE A 35 -12.71 -1.42 5.64
CA ILE A 35 -11.91 -0.28 6.10
C ILE A 35 -12.79 0.96 6.07
N ALA A 36 -12.82 1.69 7.19
CA ALA A 36 -13.52 2.96 7.29
C ALA A 36 -12.71 4.11 6.63
N PRO A 37 -13.38 5.22 6.23
CA PRO A 37 -12.66 6.42 5.79
C PRO A 37 -11.72 6.93 6.89
N GLY A 38 -10.46 7.20 6.52
CA GLY A 38 -9.41 7.69 7.42
C GLY A 38 -8.85 6.64 8.38
N GLU A 39 -9.28 5.38 8.29
CA GLU A 39 -8.77 4.31 9.14
C GLU A 39 -7.40 3.82 8.67
N HIS A 40 -6.49 3.59 9.63
CA HIS A 40 -5.19 3.00 9.39
C HIS A 40 -5.17 1.55 9.90
N VAL A 41 -5.13 0.60 8.97
CA VAL A 41 -5.17 -0.83 9.26
C VAL A 41 -3.82 -1.47 8.95
N ALA A 42 -3.25 -2.18 9.92
CA ALA A 42 -2.08 -3.03 9.72
C ALA A 42 -2.49 -4.47 9.38
N LEU A 43 -1.84 -5.06 8.39
CA LEU A 43 -1.90 -6.50 8.11
C LEU A 43 -0.72 -7.17 8.81
N ALA A 44 -1.01 -8.01 9.79
CA ALA A 44 -0.05 -8.86 10.50
C ALA A 44 -0.20 -10.33 10.07
N GLY A 45 0.80 -11.14 10.37
CA GLY A 45 0.85 -12.57 10.05
C GLY A 45 2.22 -12.97 9.49
N SER A 46 2.56 -14.25 9.61
CA SER A 46 3.84 -14.82 9.15
C SER A 46 4.06 -14.63 7.63
N SER A 47 5.30 -14.87 7.19
CA SER A 47 5.62 -14.92 5.75
C SER A 47 4.74 -15.97 5.05
N GLY A 48 4.26 -15.62 3.86
CA GLY A 48 3.35 -16.52 3.11
C GLY A 48 1.89 -16.50 3.59
N ALA A 49 1.52 -15.75 4.63
CA ALA A 49 0.13 -15.66 5.11
C ALA A 49 -0.88 -15.07 4.10
N GLY A 50 -0.41 -14.49 2.99
CA GLY A 50 -1.27 -13.91 1.95
C GLY A 50 -1.37 -12.38 1.94
N LYS A 51 -0.69 -11.67 2.86
CA LYS A 51 -0.76 -10.21 3.04
C LYS A 51 -0.52 -9.41 1.74
N SER A 52 0.63 -9.60 1.10
CA SER A 52 0.95 -8.91 -0.16
C SER A 52 0.05 -9.36 -1.32
N THR A 53 -0.47 -10.60 -1.29
CA THR A 53 -1.47 -11.05 -2.27
C THR A 53 -2.77 -10.26 -2.10
N LEU A 54 -3.22 -10.05 -0.87
CA LEU A 54 -4.39 -9.24 -0.57
C LEU A 54 -4.22 -7.79 -1.06
N LEU A 55 -3.10 -7.14 -0.74
CA LEU A 55 -2.81 -5.79 -1.25
C LEU A 55 -2.85 -5.73 -2.79
N ARG A 56 -2.28 -6.73 -3.47
CA ARG A 56 -2.26 -6.79 -4.94
C ARG A 56 -3.63 -7.05 -5.56
N LEU A 57 -4.53 -7.75 -4.86
CA LEU A 57 -5.93 -7.89 -5.28
C LEU A 57 -6.68 -6.57 -5.14
N LEU A 58 -6.54 -5.87 -4.00
CA LEU A 58 -7.13 -4.55 -3.78
C LEU A 58 -6.65 -3.51 -4.80
N TYR A 59 -5.39 -3.58 -5.20
CA TYR A 59 -4.82 -2.75 -6.27
C TYR A 59 -5.14 -3.28 -7.67
N ARG A 60 -5.86 -4.43 -7.78
CA ARG A 60 -6.22 -5.09 -9.05
C ARG A 60 -5.01 -5.53 -9.90
N THR A 61 -3.82 -5.72 -9.28
CA THR A 61 -2.66 -6.34 -9.95
C THR A 61 -2.92 -7.82 -10.22
N TYR A 62 -3.66 -8.46 -9.32
CA TYR A 62 -4.21 -9.80 -9.49
C TYR A 62 -5.73 -9.74 -9.62
N THR A 63 -6.31 -10.74 -10.29
CA THR A 63 -7.75 -10.98 -10.34
C THR A 63 -8.17 -11.91 -9.22
N LEU A 64 -9.38 -11.73 -8.71
CA LEU A 64 -10.01 -12.64 -7.75
C LEU A 64 -10.24 -14.01 -8.38
N THR A 65 -10.24 -15.07 -7.57
CA THR A 65 -10.83 -16.36 -7.93
C THR A 65 -12.30 -16.37 -7.54
N ASN A 66 -12.65 -15.94 -6.34
CA ASN A 66 -14.01 -15.79 -5.84
C ASN A 66 -14.12 -14.57 -4.92
N GLY A 67 -15.35 -14.14 -4.62
CA GLY A 67 -15.66 -13.03 -3.74
C GLY A 67 -15.80 -11.68 -4.46
N GLU A 68 -15.94 -10.63 -3.69
CA GLU A 68 -16.13 -9.27 -4.19
C GLU A 68 -15.29 -8.26 -3.38
N ILE A 69 -14.83 -7.21 -4.04
CA ILE A 69 -14.17 -6.06 -3.40
C ILE A 69 -14.93 -4.80 -3.79
N ASN A 70 -15.77 -4.33 -2.90
CA ASN A 70 -16.58 -3.14 -3.11
C ASN A 70 -15.87 -1.90 -2.57
N PHE A 71 -15.59 -0.92 -3.43
CA PHE A 71 -14.95 0.34 -3.11
C PHE A 71 -15.89 1.51 -3.34
N ARG A 72 -15.94 2.45 -2.40
CA ARG A 72 -16.76 3.66 -2.50
C ARG A 72 -15.97 4.81 -3.10
N LEU A 73 -16.30 5.18 -4.33
CA LEU A 73 -15.69 6.29 -5.06
C LEU A 73 -15.91 7.64 -4.35
N SER A 74 -15.13 8.64 -4.72
CA SER A 74 -15.32 10.04 -4.29
C SER A 74 -16.66 10.62 -4.68
N SER A 75 -17.30 10.11 -5.75
CA SER A 75 -18.68 10.43 -6.13
C SER A 75 -19.74 9.91 -5.14
N GLY A 76 -19.39 8.97 -4.26
CA GLY A 76 -20.31 8.26 -3.36
C GLY A 76 -20.78 6.91 -3.90
N ASP A 77 -20.55 6.61 -5.18
CA ASP A 77 -20.97 5.36 -5.82
C ASP A 77 -20.10 4.19 -5.37
N TRP A 78 -20.69 3.00 -5.34
CA TRP A 78 -19.99 1.76 -5.07
C TRP A 78 -19.59 1.06 -6.36
N VAL A 79 -18.36 0.58 -6.44
CA VAL A 79 -17.87 -0.22 -7.55
C VAL A 79 -17.23 -1.51 -7.04
N ASP A 80 -17.49 -2.63 -7.70
CA ASP A 80 -16.75 -3.87 -7.45
C ASP A 80 -15.46 -3.86 -8.26
N ILE A 81 -14.32 -3.73 -7.56
CA ILE A 81 -12.99 -3.68 -8.17
C ILE A 81 -12.73 -4.93 -9.03
N GLY A 82 -13.28 -6.08 -8.63
CA GLY A 82 -13.14 -7.34 -9.37
C GLY A 82 -13.74 -7.30 -10.78
N LYS A 83 -14.79 -6.51 -10.98
CA LYS A 83 -15.57 -6.41 -12.23
C LYS A 83 -15.16 -5.23 -13.13
N LEU A 84 -14.27 -4.33 -12.65
CA LEU A 84 -13.84 -3.18 -13.44
C LEU A 84 -13.06 -3.61 -14.70
N THR A 85 -13.27 -2.88 -15.78
CA THR A 85 -12.47 -2.96 -17.00
C THR A 85 -11.08 -2.36 -16.79
N ASP A 86 -10.10 -2.69 -17.63
CA ASP A 86 -8.73 -2.15 -17.49
C ASP A 86 -8.66 -0.61 -17.51
N PRO A 87 -9.40 0.13 -18.38
CA PRO A 87 -9.44 1.59 -18.31
C PRO A 87 -9.99 2.13 -16.98
N GLU A 88 -11.04 1.50 -16.41
CA GLU A 88 -11.61 1.88 -15.12
C GLU A 88 -10.62 1.62 -13.97
N VAL A 89 -9.90 0.49 -14.02
CA VAL A 89 -8.82 0.18 -13.07
C VAL A 89 -7.72 1.24 -13.13
N VAL A 90 -7.31 1.69 -14.32
CA VAL A 90 -6.32 2.76 -14.49
C VAL A 90 -6.83 4.07 -13.88
N ALA A 91 -8.09 4.43 -14.10
CA ALA A 91 -8.71 5.61 -13.51
C ALA A 91 -8.78 5.53 -11.97
N LEU A 92 -9.16 4.38 -11.43
CA LEU A 92 -9.21 4.11 -9.99
C LEU A 92 -7.82 4.29 -9.33
N ARG A 93 -6.78 3.68 -9.91
CA ARG A 93 -5.40 3.76 -9.42
C ARG A 93 -4.82 5.18 -9.50
N GLY A 94 -5.28 5.98 -10.44
CA GLY A 94 -4.82 7.37 -10.60
C GLY A 94 -5.41 8.33 -9.57
N ARG A 95 -6.57 8.04 -8.99
CA ARG A 95 -7.33 9.00 -8.19
C ARG A 95 -7.73 8.51 -6.81
N GLU A 96 -8.13 7.25 -6.69
CA GLU A 96 -8.80 6.73 -5.49
C GLU A 96 -7.88 5.83 -4.68
N ILE A 97 -7.07 4.98 -5.33
CA ILE A 97 -6.20 3.99 -4.68
C ILE A 97 -4.75 4.17 -5.12
N GLY A 98 -3.84 4.30 -4.15
CA GLY A 98 -2.39 4.30 -4.35
C GLY A 98 -1.76 3.02 -3.83
N TYR A 99 -0.56 2.70 -4.34
CA TYR A 99 0.21 1.55 -3.90
C TYR A 99 1.70 1.90 -3.81
N VAL A 100 2.27 1.70 -2.64
CA VAL A 100 3.72 1.76 -2.39
C VAL A 100 4.20 0.34 -2.21
N SER A 101 4.93 -0.17 -3.19
CA SER A 101 5.48 -1.54 -3.16
C SER A 101 6.76 -1.60 -2.34
N GLN A 102 7.12 -2.79 -1.87
CA GLN A 102 8.38 -3.07 -1.19
C GLN A 102 9.61 -2.64 -2.02
N PHE A 103 9.52 -2.76 -3.33
CA PHE A 103 10.59 -2.36 -4.25
C PHE A 103 10.07 -1.39 -5.29
N LEU A 104 10.75 -0.24 -5.42
CA LEU A 104 10.47 0.69 -6.51
C LEU A 104 10.68 -0.04 -7.85
N ARG A 105 9.60 -0.20 -8.61
CA ARG A 105 9.71 -0.63 -10.02
C ARG A 105 10.31 0.53 -10.79
N ALA A 106 11.66 0.57 -10.84
CA ALA A 106 12.39 1.58 -11.56
C ALA A 106 11.92 1.60 -13.02
N GLN A 107 11.35 2.72 -13.46
CA GLN A 107 11.15 2.95 -14.90
C GLN A 107 12.52 3.30 -15.48
N PRO A 108 13.09 2.48 -16.39
CA PRO A 108 14.40 2.76 -16.98
C PRO A 108 14.43 4.18 -17.57
N ARG A 109 15.53 4.89 -17.36
CA ARG A 109 15.82 6.20 -17.97
C ARG A 109 14.90 7.36 -17.54
N ARG A 110 14.28 7.33 -16.35
CA ARG A 110 13.57 8.46 -15.76
C ARG A 110 14.34 9.08 -14.60
N ALA A 111 14.37 10.42 -14.59
CA ALA A 111 14.88 11.18 -13.45
C ALA A 111 14.00 10.94 -12.20
N VAL A 112 14.62 10.95 -11.03
CA VAL A 112 13.96 10.80 -9.73
C VAL A 112 12.81 11.81 -9.57
N ILE A 113 13.10 13.10 -9.81
CA ILE A 113 12.11 14.17 -9.69
C ILE A 113 10.92 13.99 -10.64
N ASP A 114 11.17 13.52 -11.87
CA ASP A 114 10.11 13.30 -12.85
C ASP A 114 9.20 12.13 -12.49
N LEU A 115 9.73 11.10 -11.83
CA LEU A 115 8.93 9.98 -11.34
C LEU A 115 7.91 10.47 -10.31
N VAL A 116 8.36 11.24 -9.31
CA VAL A 116 7.50 11.77 -8.24
C VAL A 116 6.53 12.81 -8.81
N THR A 117 6.99 13.72 -9.67
CA THR A 117 6.14 14.71 -10.36
C THR A 117 5.00 14.03 -11.13
N ARG A 118 5.31 12.97 -11.87
CA ARG A 118 4.29 12.22 -12.63
C ARG A 118 3.23 11.59 -11.74
N ALA A 119 3.60 11.12 -10.54
CA ALA A 119 2.64 10.60 -9.59
C ALA A 119 1.62 11.68 -9.17
N GLY A 120 2.07 12.90 -8.91
CA GLY A 120 1.18 14.04 -8.63
C GLY A 120 0.27 14.40 -9.80
N VAL A 121 0.84 14.48 -11.01
CA VAL A 121 0.07 14.78 -12.24
C VAL A 121 -0.99 13.72 -12.51
N SER A 122 -0.69 12.43 -12.32
CA SER A 122 -1.66 11.34 -12.52
C SER A 122 -2.84 11.42 -11.54
N ARG A 123 -2.68 12.15 -10.44
CA ARG A 123 -3.72 12.40 -9.41
C ARG A 123 -4.37 13.77 -9.54
N GLY A 124 -4.14 14.48 -10.64
CA GLY A 124 -4.85 15.72 -11.00
C GLY A 124 -4.12 17.03 -10.68
N MET A 125 -2.87 16.98 -10.19
CA MET A 125 -2.07 18.20 -9.99
C MET A 125 -1.63 18.79 -11.32
N THR A 126 -1.45 20.11 -11.38
CA THR A 126 -0.73 20.72 -12.51
C THR A 126 0.73 20.25 -12.49
N ARG A 127 1.42 20.29 -13.64
CA ARG A 127 2.82 19.86 -13.71
C ARG A 127 3.74 20.70 -12.82
N ASN A 128 3.47 22.00 -12.73
CA ASN A 128 4.28 22.91 -11.91
C ASN A 128 4.09 22.62 -10.41
N ASP A 129 2.85 22.53 -9.96
CA ASP A 129 2.55 22.21 -8.55
C ASP A 129 3.10 20.82 -8.17
N ALA A 130 2.93 19.84 -9.07
CA ALA A 130 3.45 18.49 -8.84
C ALA A 130 4.99 18.47 -8.74
N ARG A 131 5.71 19.28 -9.53
CA ARG A 131 7.17 19.36 -9.46
C ARG A 131 7.63 20.03 -8.16
N GLU A 132 6.95 21.08 -7.72
CA GLU A 132 7.22 21.75 -6.45
C GLU A 132 6.98 20.81 -5.27
N GLN A 133 5.83 20.13 -5.23
CA GLN A 133 5.51 19.16 -4.19
C GLN A 133 6.43 17.93 -4.22
N ALA A 134 6.89 17.51 -5.41
CA ALA A 134 7.89 16.46 -5.54
C ALA A 134 9.22 16.87 -4.88
N ALA A 135 9.68 18.10 -5.11
CA ALA A 135 10.89 18.62 -4.48
C ALA A 135 10.76 18.65 -2.94
N ILE A 136 9.62 19.12 -2.42
CA ILE A 136 9.34 19.12 -0.98
C ILE A 136 9.36 17.70 -0.42
N SER A 137 8.68 16.75 -1.07
CA SER A 137 8.60 15.35 -0.63
C SER A 137 9.96 14.66 -0.62
N LEU A 138 10.78 14.90 -1.65
CA LEU A 138 12.13 14.34 -1.75
C LEU A 138 13.05 14.88 -0.65
N ARG A 139 12.99 16.19 -0.33
CA ARG A 139 13.76 16.79 0.78
C ARG A 139 13.33 16.19 2.13
N ARG A 140 12.03 16.06 2.38
CA ARG A 140 11.50 15.48 3.63
C ARG A 140 11.96 14.04 3.83
N LEU A 141 12.15 13.28 2.76
CA LEU A 141 12.66 11.91 2.76
C LEU A 141 14.19 11.84 2.60
N ASN A 142 14.90 12.95 2.81
CA ASN A 142 16.36 13.00 2.78
C ASN A 142 16.97 12.44 1.48
N ILE A 143 16.37 12.77 0.33
CA ILE A 143 16.96 12.49 -0.99
C ILE A 143 17.75 13.72 -1.42
N ALA A 144 19.07 13.56 -1.56
CA ALA A 144 19.97 14.64 -1.95
C ALA A 144 19.56 15.25 -3.29
N GLU A 145 19.60 16.59 -3.41
CA GLU A 145 19.20 17.30 -4.66
C GLU A 145 20.04 16.88 -5.87
N SER A 146 21.30 16.52 -5.67
CA SER A 146 22.19 15.97 -6.70
C SER A 146 21.67 14.68 -7.34
N LEU A 147 20.76 13.96 -6.65
CA LEU A 147 20.17 12.71 -7.14
C LEU A 147 18.87 12.95 -7.96
N TRP A 148 18.30 14.15 -7.92
CA TRP A 148 16.97 14.37 -8.47
C TRP A 148 16.89 14.24 -10.00
N GLU A 149 17.94 14.69 -10.69
CA GLU A 149 17.99 14.65 -12.16
C GLU A 149 18.64 13.36 -12.71
N ILE A 150 19.08 12.45 -11.82
CA ILE A 150 19.64 11.16 -12.26
C ILE A 150 18.57 10.07 -12.35
N HIS A 151 18.91 8.99 -13.03
CA HIS A 151 17.99 7.87 -13.23
C HIS A 151 17.81 7.05 -11.95
N THR A 152 16.59 6.62 -11.67
CA THR A 152 16.26 5.79 -10.49
C THR A 152 17.01 4.46 -10.44
N SER A 153 17.55 3.98 -11.57
CA SER A 153 18.31 2.72 -11.64
C SER A 153 19.62 2.75 -10.83
N VAL A 154 20.24 3.92 -10.67
CA VAL A 154 21.53 4.08 -9.97
C VAL A 154 21.38 4.31 -8.47
N LEU A 155 20.18 4.51 -7.98
CA LEU A 155 19.89 4.67 -6.56
C LEU A 155 20.14 3.38 -5.78
N SER A 156 20.59 3.51 -4.54
CA SER A 156 20.61 2.42 -3.55
C SER A 156 19.19 1.90 -3.25
N GLY A 157 19.09 0.74 -2.59
CA GLY A 157 17.80 0.16 -2.19
C GLY A 157 16.99 1.10 -1.31
N GLY A 158 17.60 1.69 -0.28
CA GLY A 158 16.95 2.65 0.63
C GLY A 158 16.53 3.95 -0.06
N GLU A 159 17.36 4.50 -0.96
CA GLU A 159 16.97 5.67 -1.77
C GLU A 159 15.79 5.37 -2.68
N LYS A 160 15.79 4.21 -3.36
CA LYS A 160 14.65 3.76 -4.15
C LYS A 160 13.38 3.68 -3.33
N GLN A 161 13.46 3.13 -2.13
CA GLN A 161 12.31 3.02 -1.25
C GLN A 161 11.80 4.40 -0.81
N ARG A 162 12.66 5.32 -0.43
CA ARG A 162 12.28 6.70 -0.09
C ARG A 162 11.63 7.43 -1.27
N VAL A 163 12.16 7.27 -2.48
CA VAL A 163 11.53 7.83 -3.70
C VAL A 163 10.15 7.21 -3.96
N ASN A 164 10.00 5.92 -3.70
CA ASN A 164 8.72 5.22 -3.82
C ASN A 164 7.68 5.77 -2.82
N ILE A 165 8.10 6.01 -1.58
CA ILE A 165 7.26 6.66 -0.56
C ILE A 165 6.90 8.08 -1.01
N ALA A 166 7.87 8.90 -1.49
CA ALA A 166 7.59 10.24 -1.99
C ALA A 166 6.52 10.24 -3.09
N ALA A 167 6.63 9.32 -4.05
CA ALA A 167 5.65 9.17 -5.12
C ALA A 167 4.28 8.68 -4.62
N GLY A 168 4.26 7.86 -3.57
CA GLY A 168 3.02 7.41 -2.93
C GLY A 168 2.30 8.52 -2.18
N LEU A 169 3.05 9.38 -1.49
CA LEU A 169 2.52 10.42 -0.59
C LEU A 169 2.23 11.76 -1.28
N ILE A 170 2.81 12.02 -2.45
CA ILE A 170 2.48 13.23 -3.22
C ILE A 170 1.01 13.16 -3.67
N SER A 171 0.18 14.12 -3.27
CA SER A 171 -1.27 14.10 -3.53
C SER A 171 -1.89 12.74 -3.17
N PRO A 172 -1.93 12.37 -1.88
CA PRO A 172 -2.31 11.01 -1.48
C PRO A 172 -3.76 10.70 -1.90
N PRO A 173 -4.02 9.47 -2.37
CA PRO A 173 -5.36 9.02 -2.72
C PRO A 173 -6.20 8.78 -1.46
N ARG A 174 -7.48 8.43 -1.61
CA ARG A 174 -8.36 8.12 -0.47
C ARG A 174 -7.98 6.83 0.26
N LEU A 175 -7.43 5.84 -0.46
CA LEU A 175 -6.85 4.62 0.10
C LEU A 175 -5.41 4.46 -0.36
N LEU A 176 -4.49 4.34 0.57
CA LEU A 176 -3.09 4.05 0.30
C LEU A 176 -2.73 2.65 0.80
N LEU A 177 -2.28 1.81 -0.12
CA LEU A 177 -1.79 0.46 0.16
C LEU A 177 -0.27 0.50 0.28
N LEU A 178 0.26 0.04 1.42
CA LEU A 178 1.69 0.06 1.73
C LEU A 178 2.20 -1.38 1.93
N ASP A 179 3.08 -1.84 1.05
CA ASP A 179 3.69 -3.17 1.14
C ASP A 179 5.12 -3.01 1.65
N GLU A 180 5.32 -3.16 2.96
CA GLU A 180 6.60 -3.03 3.66
C GLU A 180 7.33 -1.69 3.41
N PRO A 181 6.69 -0.55 3.64
CA PRO A 181 7.21 0.74 3.18
C PRO A 181 8.53 1.13 3.85
N VAL A 182 8.84 0.60 5.04
CA VAL A 182 10.00 1.03 5.86
C VAL A 182 11.06 -0.07 6.06
N SER A 183 10.87 -1.28 5.54
CA SER A 183 11.73 -2.45 5.81
C SER A 183 13.18 -2.29 5.32
N ALA A 184 13.41 -1.54 4.24
CA ALA A 184 14.74 -1.34 3.64
C ALA A 184 15.42 -0.03 4.06
N LEU A 185 14.91 0.67 5.08
CA LEU A 185 15.41 1.96 5.53
C LEU A 185 16.31 1.82 6.76
N ASP A 186 17.38 2.63 6.80
CA ASP A 186 18.15 2.84 8.02
C ASP A 186 17.30 3.55 9.09
N PRO A 187 17.69 3.52 10.38
CA PRO A 187 16.85 4.04 11.47
C PRO A 187 16.41 5.49 11.30
N GLU A 188 17.31 6.39 10.86
CA GLU A 188 16.97 7.80 10.68
C GLU A 188 15.93 8.01 9.58
N ASN A 189 16.13 7.38 8.44
CA ASN A 189 15.21 7.49 7.30
C ASN A 189 13.90 6.74 7.55
N ARG A 190 13.92 5.67 8.36
CA ARG A 190 12.72 4.98 8.84
C ARG A 190 11.84 5.90 9.67
N GLU A 191 12.42 6.63 10.65
CA GLU A 191 11.68 7.61 11.45
C GLU A 191 11.02 8.69 10.59
N ARG A 192 11.75 9.27 9.64
CA ARG A 192 11.21 10.25 8.70
C ARG A 192 10.02 9.71 7.89
N ALA A 193 10.12 8.46 7.45
CA ALA A 193 9.04 7.82 6.68
C ALA A 193 7.81 7.55 7.57
N ILE A 194 8.00 7.08 8.80
CA ILE A 194 6.92 6.87 9.77
C ILE A 194 6.20 8.18 10.06
N ASP A 195 6.93 9.27 10.33
CA ASP A 195 6.35 10.59 10.58
C ASP A 195 5.53 11.10 9.40
N LEU A 196 5.98 10.84 8.17
CA LEU A 196 5.23 11.22 6.97
C LEU A 196 3.97 10.38 6.77
N ILE A 197 4.04 9.08 7.03
CA ILE A 197 2.88 8.19 6.93
C ILE A 197 1.85 8.52 8.03
N SER A 198 2.29 8.85 9.25
CA SER A 198 1.37 9.22 10.34
C SER A 198 0.52 10.44 10.03
N GLN A 199 1.07 11.43 9.31
CA GLN A 199 0.35 12.64 8.88
C GLN A 199 -0.80 12.36 7.90
N LEU A 200 -0.84 11.19 7.26
CA LEU A 200 -1.94 10.80 6.39
C LEU A 200 -3.27 10.66 7.14
N SER A 201 -3.22 10.27 8.41
CA SER A 201 -4.41 10.17 9.28
C SER A 201 -5.07 11.54 9.45
N GLU A 202 -4.29 12.60 9.69
CA GLU A 202 -4.78 13.97 9.81
C GLU A 202 -5.38 14.48 8.48
N ALA A 203 -4.84 14.00 7.37
CA ALA A 203 -5.35 14.31 6.02
C ALA A 203 -6.59 13.47 5.64
N GLY A 204 -7.07 12.58 6.52
CA GLY A 204 -8.24 11.72 6.27
C GLY A 204 -7.99 10.61 5.25
N VAL A 205 -6.73 10.29 4.95
CA VAL A 205 -6.37 9.19 4.04
C VAL A 205 -6.49 7.86 4.79
N SER A 206 -7.16 6.88 4.18
CA SER A 206 -7.19 5.52 4.71
C SER A 206 -5.93 4.78 4.29
N VAL A 207 -5.39 3.96 5.19
CA VAL A 207 -4.18 3.17 4.94
C VAL A 207 -4.42 1.70 5.23
N LEU A 208 -3.98 0.83 4.34
CA LEU A 208 -3.82 -0.60 4.61
C LEU A 208 -2.35 -0.96 4.37
N ALA A 209 -1.66 -1.38 5.41
CA ALA A 209 -0.21 -1.55 5.37
C ALA A 209 0.25 -2.89 5.91
N VAL A 210 1.26 -3.48 5.25
CA VAL A 210 2.06 -4.58 5.80
C VAL A 210 3.30 -3.99 6.44
N PHE A 211 3.54 -4.29 7.73
CA PHE A 211 4.75 -3.93 8.44
C PHE A 211 5.45 -5.19 8.96
N HIS A 212 6.78 -5.12 9.07
CA HIS A 212 7.63 -6.18 9.60
C HIS A 212 8.15 -5.90 11.01
N ASP A 213 7.63 -4.87 11.67
CA ASP A 213 7.98 -4.59 13.06
C ASP A 213 6.79 -4.05 13.85
N LEU A 214 6.75 -4.43 15.14
CA LEU A 214 5.66 -4.08 16.04
C LEU A 214 5.63 -2.58 16.38
N ASP A 215 6.80 -1.89 16.35
CA ASP A 215 6.87 -0.44 16.60
C ASP A 215 6.17 0.36 15.50
N ALA A 216 6.41 0.03 14.23
CA ALA A 216 5.71 0.68 13.13
C ALA A 216 4.18 0.45 13.21
N ILE A 217 3.75 -0.77 13.56
CA ILE A 217 2.33 -1.07 13.78
C ILE A 217 1.76 -0.21 14.92
N ALA A 218 2.45 -0.17 16.07
CA ALA A 218 2.00 0.59 17.24
C ALA A 218 1.82 2.09 16.96
N ARG A 219 2.68 2.65 16.12
CA ARG A 219 2.71 4.09 15.82
C ARG A 219 1.77 4.49 14.70
N LEU A 220 1.53 3.62 13.74
CA LEU A 220 0.84 3.97 12.49
C LEU A 220 -0.57 3.41 12.38
N ALA A 221 -0.86 2.28 13.02
CA ALA A 221 -2.15 1.63 12.88
C ALA A 221 -3.10 1.95 14.04
N THR A 222 -4.39 1.99 13.74
CA THR A 222 -5.49 2.06 14.73
C THR A 222 -6.11 0.69 14.94
N ARG A 223 -5.97 -0.20 13.95
CA ARG A 223 -6.53 -1.55 13.91
C ARG A 223 -5.57 -2.52 13.25
N ILE A 224 -5.61 -3.77 13.68
CA ILE A 224 -4.81 -4.85 13.12
C ILE A 224 -5.75 -5.93 12.60
N VAL A 225 -5.47 -6.41 11.39
CA VAL A 225 -6.05 -7.62 10.79
C VAL A 225 -4.95 -8.67 10.74
N VAL A 226 -5.15 -9.80 11.41
CA VAL A 226 -4.18 -10.89 11.48
C VAL A 226 -4.52 -11.96 10.47
N MET A 227 -3.54 -12.33 9.66
CA MET A 227 -3.68 -13.35 8.62
C MET A 227 -2.79 -14.58 8.92
N SER A 228 -3.31 -15.77 8.67
CA SER A 228 -2.56 -17.03 8.74
C SER A 228 -3.03 -17.97 7.64
N HIS A 229 -2.09 -18.56 6.90
CA HIS A 229 -2.39 -19.55 5.85
C HIS A 229 -3.51 -19.15 4.88
N GLY A 230 -3.53 -17.88 4.50
CA GLY A 230 -4.54 -17.33 3.57
C GLY A 230 -5.89 -16.99 4.19
N HIS A 231 -6.06 -17.14 5.50
CA HIS A 231 -7.27 -16.80 6.24
C HIS A 231 -7.07 -15.58 7.12
N LEU A 232 -8.15 -14.82 7.35
CA LEU A 232 -8.23 -13.85 8.43
C LEU A 232 -8.56 -14.61 9.71
N ILE A 233 -7.69 -14.50 10.74
CA ILE A 233 -7.84 -15.22 12.01
C ILE A 233 -8.18 -14.30 13.18
N ASP A 234 -7.86 -13.02 13.10
CA ASP A 234 -8.22 -12.03 14.11
C ASP A 234 -8.33 -10.61 13.49
N ASP A 235 -9.14 -9.75 14.10
CA ASP A 235 -9.43 -8.40 13.61
C ASP A 235 -9.91 -7.51 14.76
N GLY A 236 -9.14 -6.49 15.09
CA GLY A 236 -9.50 -5.60 16.20
C GLY A 236 -8.54 -4.43 16.41
N PRO A 237 -8.82 -3.59 17.42
CA PRO A 237 -8.01 -2.42 17.71
C PRO A 237 -6.59 -2.80 18.14
N VAL A 238 -5.62 -1.93 17.78
CA VAL A 238 -4.18 -2.16 18.06
C VAL A 238 -3.92 -2.53 19.50
N HIS A 239 -4.51 -1.81 20.47
CA HIS A 239 -4.27 -2.06 21.89
C HIS A 239 -4.69 -3.45 22.38
N SER A 240 -5.60 -4.13 21.67
CA SER A 240 -6.07 -5.46 22.01
C SER A 240 -5.24 -6.56 21.33
N ILE A 241 -4.86 -6.37 20.08
CA ILE A 241 -4.19 -7.41 19.27
C ILE A 241 -2.67 -7.32 19.40
N LEU A 242 -2.09 -6.12 19.38
CA LEU A 242 -0.64 -5.94 19.38
C LEU A 242 0.09 -6.68 20.52
N PRO A 243 -0.41 -6.71 21.79
CA PRO A 243 0.24 -7.44 22.86
C PRO A 243 0.25 -8.98 22.69
N GLN A 244 -0.56 -9.50 21.78
CA GLN A 244 -0.70 -10.94 21.51
C GLN A 244 0.16 -11.38 20.32
N LEU A 245 0.68 -10.43 19.52
CA LEU A 245 1.55 -10.72 18.38
C LEU A 245 2.95 -11.07 18.86
N GLU A 246 3.47 -12.20 18.38
CA GLU A 246 4.88 -12.55 18.53
C GLU A 246 5.73 -11.90 17.43
N PRO A 247 7.05 -11.73 17.65
CA PRO A 247 7.94 -11.23 16.56
C PRO A 247 7.83 -12.05 15.27
N THR A 248 7.57 -13.36 15.37
CA THR A 248 7.37 -14.26 14.22
C THR A 248 6.12 -13.96 13.39
N ASP A 249 5.14 -13.25 13.96
CA ASP A 249 3.91 -12.84 13.24
C ASP A 249 4.14 -11.64 12.35
N VAL A 250 5.26 -10.97 12.48
CA VAL A 250 5.60 -9.76 11.71
C VAL A 250 6.93 -9.88 10.95
N HIS A 251 7.76 -10.88 11.25
CA HIS A 251 9.01 -11.13 10.51
C HIS A 251 8.81 -12.03 9.28
N PRO A 252 9.64 -11.85 8.21
CA PRO A 252 9.63 -12.68 7.02
C PRO A 252 10.10 -14.11 7.29
#